data_54138d4949bf6acf36acf60deea5cc41
#
_entry.id   54138d4949bf6acf36acf60deea5cc41
#
_cell.length_a   1.000
_cell.length_b   1.000
_cell.length_c   1.000
_cell.angle_alpha   90.00
_cell.angle_beta   90.00
_cell.angle_gamma   90.00
#
_symmetry.space_group_name_H-M   'P 1'
#
loop_
_entity.id
_entity.type
_entity.pdbx_description
1 polymer ?
#
loop_
_entity_poly.entity_id
_entity_poly.type
_entity_poly.pdbx_seq_one_letter_code
_entity_poly.pdbx_strand_id
1 'polypeptide(L)'
;PGEVGELVMTQPSIGLTKSFWGPGGDQRYLETYWQDFPDTWRHGDFAAIDEDGFWYLLGRSDDTFKIGGKRTGPAEIEALVVATGKVAEVAVIGLPDERAGEVICILAVPKQGHDGDDLGPALSAAVVAGMGRAYRPRHIHLVADLPRTRSMKIMRRLIRAVLLDQPTGDTSALANPEALAHLAGIKVE
;
A
#
# COMPACT_ATOMS: atom_id res chain seq x y z
N PRO A 1 13.98 -18.36 -11.04
CA PRO A 1 12.99 -17.61 -11.84
C PRO A 1 11.58 -17.84 -11.30
N GLY A 2 10.69 -16.81 -11.37
CA GLY A 2 9.32 -16.89 -10.92
C GLY A 2 9.06 -16.74 -9.42
N GLU A 3 10.08 -16.71 -8.59
CA GLU A 3 9.96 -16.46 -7.15
C GLU A 3 9.94 -14.96 -6.87
N VAL A 4 9.02 -14.54 -5.99
CA VAL A 4 8.93 -13.15 -5.54
C VAL A 4 9.89 -12.93 -4.39
N GLY A 5 10.78 -11.96 -4.52
CA GLY A 5 11.74 -11.58 -3.48
C GLY A 5 11.84 -10.08 -3.25
N GLU A 6 12.49 -9.70 -2.15
CA GLU A 6 12.87 -8.31 -1.90
C GLU A 6 13.91 -7.86 -2.92
N LEU A 7 13.67 -6.71 -3.55
CA LEU A 7 14.64 -6.11 -4.46
C LEU A 7 15.80 -5.52 -3.64
N VAL A 8 17.00 -6.03 -3.90
CA VAL A 8 18.20 -5.60 -3.19
C VAL A 8 19.32 -5.24 -4.16
N MET A 9 20.27 -4.43 -3.69
CA MET A 9 21.48 -4.08 -4.43
C MET A 9 22.71 -4.59 -3.67
N THR A 10 23.44 -5.50 -4.29
CA THR A 10 24.60 -6.16 -3.68
C THR A 10 25.94 -5.49 -4.04
N GLN A 11 25.90 -4.48 -4.90
CA GLN A 11 27.10 -3.72 -5.29
C GLN A 11 26.87 -2.22 -5.14
N PRO A 12 27.93 -1.45 -4.82
CA PRO A 12 27.84 0.00 -4.72
C PRO A 12 27.35 0.63 -6.03
N SER A 13 26.51 1.68 -5.91
CA SER A 13 26.08 2.49 -7.04
C SER A 13 26.24 3.97 -6.71
N ILE A 14 26.63 4.75 -7.72
CA ILE A 14 26.74 6.21 -7.59
C ILE A 14 25.39 6.90 -7.40
N GLY A 15 24.28 6.21 -7.74
CA GLY A 15 22.92 6.69 -7.56
C GLY A 15 22.37 6.54 -6.15
N LEU A 16 23.06 5.79 -5.25
CA LEU A 16 22.62 5.66 -3.87
C LEU A 16 22.85 6.96 -3.10
N THR A 17 21.83 7.37 -2.35
CA THR A 17 22.02 8.45 -1.37
C THR A 17 23.00 8.01 -0.27
N LYS A 18 23.67 8.97 0.35
CA LYS A 18 24.62 8.69 1.44
C LYS A 18 23.99 8.88 2.81
N SER A 19 22.95 9.69 2.90
CA SER A 19 22.28 10.03 4.15
C SER A 19 20.92 10.67 3.85
N PHE A 20 20.06 10.75 4.87
CA PHE A 20 18.89 11.62 4.85
C PHE A 20 19.21 13.00 5.40
N TRP A 21 18.46 13.99 4.99
CA TRP A 21 18.59 15.36 5.47
C TRP A 21 18.15 15.52 6.93
N GLY A 22 18.85 16.38 7.68
CA GLY A 22 18.50 16.82 9.03
C GLY A 22 19.06 15.95 10.16
N PRO A 23 18.79 16.32 11.42
CA PRO A 23 19.30 15.60 12.60
C PRO A 23 18.90 14.12 12.59
N GLY A 24 19.86 13.24 12.88
CA GLY A 24 19.64 11.78 12.85
C GLY A 24 19.45 11.19 11.44
N GLY A 25 19.77 11.93 10.38
CA GLY A 25 19.61 11.50 9.01
C GLY A 25 20.40 10.24 8.68
N ASP A 26 21.63 10.15 9.15
CA ASP A 26 22.51 8.97 8.94
C ASP A 26 21.90 7.72 9.59
N GLN A 27 21.45 7.83 10.83
CA GLN A 27 20.85 6.72 11.55
C GLN A 27 19.58 6.23 10.83
N ARG A 28 18.67 7.14 10.47
CA ARG A 28 17.45 6.79 9.72
C ARG A 28 17.75 6.17 8.37
N TYR A 29 18.80 6.61 7.68
CA TYR A 29 19.24 6.03 6.42
C TYR A 29 19.70 4.58 6.59
N LEU A 30 20.50 4.30 7.61
CA LEU A 30 20.96 2.95 7.93
C LEU A 30 19.80 2.04 8.31
N GLU A 31 18.90 2.50 9.17
CA GLU A 31 17.69 1.76 9.57
C GLU A 31 16.76 1.47 8.38
N THR A 32 16.64 2.39 7.43
CA THR A 32 15.74 2.24 6.29
C THR A 32 16.25 1.25 5.25
N TYR A 33 17.56 1.29 4.96
CA TYR A 33 18.09 0.60 3.78
C TYR A 33 19.10 -0.51 4.07
N TRP A 34 19.68 -0.57 5.27
CA TRP A 34 20.82 -1.46 5.55
C TRP A 34 20.59 -2.40 6.75
N GLN A 35 19.51 -2.18 7.51
CA GLN A 35 19.27 -2.94 8.74
C GLN A 35 18.91 -4.40 8.48
N ASP A 36 18.12 -4.67 7.44
CA ASP A 36 17.51 -5.99 7.22
C ASP A 36 18.46 -7.01 6.60
N PHE A 37 19.43 -6.54 5.81
CA PHE A 37 20.38 -7.41 5.10
C PHE A 37 21.81 -6.90 5.30
N PRO A 38 22.71 -7.70 5.91
CA PRO A 38 24.11 -7.31 6.08
C PRO A 38 24.77 -6.97 4.73
N ASP A 39 25.45 -5.84 4.68
CA ASP A 39 26.22 -5.35 3.52
C ASP A 39 25.43 -5.28 2.20
N THR A 40 24.10 -5.22 2.29
CA THR A 40 23.22 -5.23 1.13
C THR A 40 22.16 -4.13 1.24
N TRP A 41 22.10 -3.27 0.22
CA TRP A 41 21.13 -2.19 0.20
C TRP A 41 19.73 -2.69 -0.20
N ARG A 42 18.74 -2.47 0.68
CA ARG A 42 17.35 -2.85 0.46
C ARG A 42 16.61 -1.75 -0.32
N HIS A 43 15.98 -2.09 -1.46
CA HIS A 43 15.18 -1.13 -2.23
C HIS A 43 13.83 -0.82 -1.55
N GLY A 44 13.24 -1.82 -0.92
CA GLY A 44 11.91 -1.72 -0.31
C GLY A 44 10.79 -1.99 -1.30
N ASP A 45 11.06 -2.72 -2.37
CA ASP A 45 10.07 -3.21 -3.33
C ASP A 45 10.20 -4.73 -3.49
N PHE A 46 9.08 -5.39 -3.79
CA PHE A 46 9.11 -6.77 -4.27
C PHE A 46 9.28 -6.83 -5.77
N ALA A 47 10.08 -7.79 -6.20
CA ALA A 47 10.32 -8.09 -7.60
C ALA A 47 10.30 -9.59 -7.86
N ALA A 48 10.02 -9.97 -9.09
CA ALA A 48 10.23 -11.30 -9.62
C ALA A 48 10.95 -11.21 -10.96
N ILE A 49 11.69 -12.28 -11.31
CA ILE A 49 12.36 -12.41 -12.61
C ILE A 49 11.83 -13.69 -13.24
N ASP A 50 11.34 -13.64 -14.48
CA ASP A 50 10.89 -14.81 -15.21
C ASP A 50 12.05 -15.58 -15.84
N GLU A 51 11.74 -16.68 -16.56
CA GLU A 51 12.73 -17.53 -17.22
C GLU A 51 13.46 -16.82 -18.38
N ASP A 52 12.83 -15.80 -18.96
CA ASP A 52 13.39 -14.99 -20.05
C ASP A 52 14.22 -13.79 -19.53
N GLY A 53 14.27 -13.59 -18.21
CA GLY A 53 15.02 -12.52 -17.55
C GLY A 53 14.29 -11.19 -17.45
N PHE A 54 12.99 -11.13 -17.72
CA PHE A 54 12.19 -9.92 -17.49
C PHE A 54 11.91 -9.70 -16.03
N TRP A 55 12.00 -8.45 -15.61
CA TRP A 55 11.74 -8.01 -14.25
C TRP A 55 10.31 -7.51 -14.08
N TYR A 56 9.64 -8.00 -13.05
CA TYR A 56 8.31 -7.57 -12.63
C TYR A 56 8.42 -6.92 -11.26
N LEU A 57 8.10 -5.62 -11.19
CA LEU A 57 8.01 -4.90 -9.91
C LEU A 57 6.59 -5.04 -9.36
N LEU A 58 6.48 -5.61 -8.16
CA LEU A 58 5.21 -6.02 -7.56
C LEU A 58 4.72 -5.06 -6.46
N GLY A 59 5.37 -3.91 -6.36
CA GLY A 59 5.03 -2.85 -5.42
C GLY A 59 5.91 -2.86 -4.17
N ARG A 60 5.61 -1.94 -3.24
CA ARG A 60 6.38 -1.74 -2.00
C ARG A 60 6.29 -2.96 -1.10
N SER A 61 7.42 -3.37 -0.53
CA SER A 61 7.48 -4.49 0.41
C SER A 61 6.89 -4.14 1.79
N ASP A 62 6.93 -2.86 2.16
CA ASP A 62 6.34 -2.32 3.38
C ASP A 62 4.82 -2.07 3.27
N ASP A 63 4.27 -2.01 2.06
CA ASP A 63 2.83 -1.90 1.82
C ASP A 63 2.13 -3.28 1.70
N THR A 64 2.89 -4.39 1.63
CA THR A 64 2.29 -5.71 1.49
C THR A 64 1.72 -6.24 2.80
N PHE A 65 0.74 -7.11 2.68
CA PHE A 65 0.06 -7.78 3.79
C PHE A 65 -0.18 -9.26 3.46
N LYS A 66 -0.52 -10.07 4.48
CA LYS A 66 -0.71 -11.52 4.33
C LYS A 66 -2.18 -11.89 4.34
N ILE A 67 -2.69 -12.44 3.24
CA ILE A 67 -4.05 -12.96 3.13
C ILE A 67 -4.00 -14.47 2.90
N GLY A 68 -4.59 -15.24 3.80
CA GLY A 68 -4.59 -16.70 3.71
C GLY A 68 -3.18 -17.32 3.64
N GLY A 69 -2.20 -16.71 4.29
CA GLY A 69 -0.79 -17.15 4.28
C GLY A 69 0.02 -16.67 3.07
N LYS A 70 -0.62 -16.08 2.06
CA LYS A 70 0.06 -15.52 0.89
C LYS A 70 0.33 -14.04 1.06
N ARG A 71 1.53 -13.60 0.70
CA ARG A 71 1.89 -12.18 0.64
C ARG A 71 1.27 -11.54 -0.59
N THR A 72 0.59 -10.41 -0.39
CA THR A 72 -0.19 -9.71 -1.43
C THR A 72 0.14 -8.23 -1.37
N GLY A 73 0.37 -7.63 -2.54
CA GLY A 73 0.54 -6.18 -2.67
C GLY A 73 -0.80 -5.49 -2.91
N PRO A 74 -0.96 -4.22 -2.49
CA PRO A 74 -2.17 -3.45 -2.74
C PRO A 74 -2.46 -3.26 -4.23
N ALA A 75 -1.43 -3.12 -5.06
CA ALA A 75 -1.56 -2.77 -6.48
C ALA A 75 -2.40 -3.77 -7.28
N GLU A 76 -2.30 -5.07 -6.99
CA GLU A 76 -3.08 -6.11 -7.67
C GLU A 76 -4.59 -5.96 -7.40
N ILE A 77 -4.94 -5.68 -6.14
CA ILE A 77 -6.34 -5.46 -5.75
C ILE A 77 -6.85 -4.12 -6.29
N GLU A 78 -6.03 -3.07 -6.20
CA GLU A 78 -6.35 -1.75 -6.74
C GLU A 78 -6.63 -1.79 -8.26
N ALA A 79 -5.84 -2.56 -9.01
CA ALA A 79 -6.05 -2.75 -10.44
C ALA A 79 -7.43 -3.35 -10.74
N LEU A 80 -7.88 -4.36 -9.98
CA LEU A 80 -9.21 -4.96 -10.12
C LEU A 80 -10.33 -3.97 -9.80
N VAL A 81 -10.15 -3.15 -8.76
CA VAL A 81 -11.11 -2.11 -8.36
C VAL A 81 -11.20 -1.04 -9.44
N VAL A 82 -10.07 -0.54 -9.95
CA VAL A 82 -10.01 0.47 -11.02
C VAL A 82 -10.64 -0.07 -12.32
N ALA A 83 -10.43 -1.35 -12.63
CA ALA A 83 -11.00 -1.99 -13.83
C ALA A 83 -12.54 -2.02 -13.84
N THR A 84 -13.21 -1.82 -12.68
CA THR A 84 -14.68 -1.64 -12.65
C THR A 84 -15.13 -0.37 -13.36
N GLY A 85 -14.24 0.60 -13.58
CA GLY A 85 -14.55 1.90 -14.17
C GLY A 85 -15.31 2.86 -13.24
N LYS A 86 -15.69 2.45 -12.03
CA LYS A 86 -16.58 3.15 -11.10
C LYS A 86 -15.88 4.07 -10.11
N VAL A 87 -14.56 3.91 -9.92
CA VAL A 87 -13.76 4.70 -8.97
C VAL A 87 -12.81 5.64 -9.69
N ALA A 88 -12.60 6.82 -9.13
CA ALA A 88 -11.60 7.79 -9.59
C ALA A 88 -10.22 7.43 -9.03
N GLU A 89 -10.17 7.09 -7.74
CA GLU A 89 -8.96 6.69 -7.04
C GLU A 89 -9.29 5.58 -6.03
N VAL A 90 -8.28 4.81 -5.65
CA VAL A 90 -8.41 3.76 -4.66
C VAL A 90 -7.09 3.58 -3.89
N ALA A 91 -7.21 3.29 -2.61
CA ALA A 91 -6.12 2.81 -1.78
C ALA A 91 -6.54 1.50 -1.11
N VAL A 92 -5.67 0.50 -1.18
CA VAL A 92 -5.85 -0.78 -0.48
C VAL A 92 -4.78 -0.90 0.60
N ILE A 93 -5.21 -1.28 1.80
CA ILE A 93 -4.32 -1.52 2.94
C ILE A 93 -4.70 -2.82 3.65
N GLY A 94 -3.70 -3.45 4.29
CA GLY A 94 -3.92 -4.53 5.24
C GLY A 94 -4.19 -3.96 6.64
N LEU A 95 -5.24 -4.43 7.28
CA LEU A 95 -5.54 -4.12 8.68
C LEU A 95 -5.40 -5.39 9.52
N PRO A 96 -4.91 -5.29 10.77
CA PRO A 96 -4.81 -6.45 11.66
C PRO A 96 -6.20 -7.01 11.98
N ASP A 97 -6.32 -8.33 12.04
CA ASP A 97 -7.50 -9.06 12.45
C ASP A 97 -7.08 -10.23 13.35
N GLU A 98 -7.76 -10.42 14.47
CA GLU A 98 -7.40 -11.42 15.47
C GLU A 98 -7.47 -12.87 14.94
N ARG A 99 -8.35 -13.14 13.96
CA ARG A 99 -8.57 -14.49 13.42
C ARG A 99 -7.84 -14.73 12.12
N ALA A 100 -7.85 -13.74 11.22
CA ALA A 100 -7.26 -13.87 9.90
C ALA A 100 -5.79 -13.39 9.84
N GLY A 101 -5.29 -12.75 10.90
CA GLY A 101 -4.01 -12.07 10.94
C GLY A 101 -4.10 -10.69 10.29
N GLU A 102 -4.45 -10.65 9.01
CA GLU A 102 -4.71 -9.40 8.28
C GLU A 102 -5.94 -9.54 7.38
N VAL A 103 -6.66 -8.43 7.20
CA VAL A 103 -7.82 -8.31 6.32
C VAL A 103 -7.66 -7.12 5.37
N ILE A 104 -8.32 -7.22 4.23
CA ILE A 104 -8.29 -6.17 3.20
C ILE A 104 -9.26 -5.05 3.56
N CYS A 105 -8.75 -3.83 3.60
CA CYS A 105 -9.53 -2.60 3.66
C CYS A 105 -9.33 -1.79 2.37
N ILE A 106 -10.42 -1.42 1.73
CA ILE A 106 -10.44 -0.60 0.52
C ILE A 106 -11.00 0.77 0.87
N LEU A 107 -10.27 1.83 0.52
CA LEU A 107 -10.77 3.19 0.51
C LEU A 107 -10.88 3.62 -0.94
N ALA A 108 -12.08 3.96 -1.38
CA ALA A 108 -12.35 4.31 -2.78
C ALA A 108 -12.96 5.70 -2.90
N VAL A 109 -12.45 6.50 -3.83
CA VAL A 109 -13.06 7.75 -4.25
C VAL A 109 -13.97 7.43 -5.44
N PRO A 110 -15.31 7.53 -5.29
CA PRO A 110 -16.22 7.24 -6.38
C PRO A 110 -16.05 8.20 -7.56
N LYS A 111 -16.29 7.73 -8.77
CA LYS A 111 -16.54 8.63 -9.90
C LYS A 111 -17.96 9.23 -9.77
N GLN A 112 -18.15 10.39 -10.37
CA GLN A 112 -19.45 11.05 -10.41
C GLN A 112 -20.54 10.10 -10.93
N GLY A 113 -21.64 9.99 -10.17
CA GLY A 113 -22.74 9.10 -10.48
C GLY A 113 -22.57 7.65 -10.04
N HIS A 114 -21.52 7.32 -9.29
CA HIS A 114 -21.24 5.98 -8.77
C HIS A 114 -21.08 5.94 -7.24
N ASP A 115 -21.69 6.84 -6.51
CA ASP A 115 -21.60 6.99 -5.04
C ASP A 115 -22.72 6.28 -4.27
N GLY A 116 -23.49 5.41 -4.96
CA GLY A 116 -24.60 4.66 -4.37
C GLY A 116 -24.17 3.45 -3.53
N ASP A 117 -25.13 2.92 -2.76
CA ASP A 117 -24.94 1.78 -1.85
C ASP A 117 -24.47 0.48 -2.55
N ASP A 118 -24.66 0.39 -3.86
CA ASP A 118 -24.25 -0.77 -4.68
C ASP A 118 -22.76 -0.77 -5.02
N LEU A 119 -22.05 0.35 -4.84
CA LEU A 119 -20.64 0.44 -5.21
C LEU A 119 -19.77 -0.51 -4.37
N GLY A 120 -19.90 -0.50 -3.05
CA GLY A 120 -19.12 -1.38 -2.17
C GLY A 120 -19.27 -2.87 -2.54
N PRO A 121 -20.49 -3.40 -2.66
CA PRO A 121 -20.73 -4.75 -3.17
C PRO A 121 -20.10 -5.03 -4.53
N ALA A 122 -20.16 -4.09 -5.47
CA ALA A 122 -19.59 -4.24 -6.81
C ALA A 122 -18.04 -4.33 -6.77
N LEU A 123 -17.38 -3.49 -5.96
CA LEU A 123 -15.92 -3.54 -5.75
C LEU A 123 -15.50 -4.87 -5.11
N SER A 124 -16.24 -5.32 -4.08
CA SER A 124 -15.99 -6.61 -3.44
C SER A 124 -16.13 -7.77 -4.44
N ALA A 125 -17.16 -7.76 -5.27
CA ALA A 125 -17.37 -8.78 -6.30
C ALA A 125 -16.23 -8.82 -7.32
N ALA A 126 -15.72 -7.66 -7.75
CA ALA A 126 -14.59 -7.57 -8.69
C ALA A 126 -13.31 -8.20 -8.11
N VAL A 127 -12.99 -7.91 -6.85
CA VAL A 127 -11.83 -8.50 -6.17
C VAL A 127 -12.00 -10.02 -6.02
N VAL A 128 -13.17 -10.48 -5.59
CA VAL A 128 -13.43 -11.92 -5.44
C VAL A 128 -13.39 -12.65 -6.79
N ALA A 129 -13.86 -12.03 -7.85
CA ALA A 129 -13.81 -12.61 -9.20
C ALA A 129 -12.37 -12.74 -9.73
N GLY A 130 -11.51 -11.74 -9.45
CA GLY A 130 -10.11 -11.72 -9.90
C GLY A 130 -9.17 -12.58 -9.07
N MET A 131 -9.31 -12.59 -7.75
CA MET A 131 -8.35 -13.22 -6.83
C MET A 131 -8.93 -14.37 -5.99
N GLY A 132 -10.24 -14.57 -6.02
CA GLY A 132 -10.92 -15.61 -5.26
C GLY A 132 -11.46 -15.14 -3.91
N ARG A 133 -12.25 -16.02 -3.27
CA ARG A 133 -13.01 -15.70 -2.04
C ARG A 133 -12.13 -15.32 -0.83
N ALA A 134 -10.91 -15.83 -0.76
CA ALA A 134 -9.97 -15.51 0.32
C ALA A 134 -9.62 -14.02 0.36
N TYR A 135 -9.68 -13.34 -0.78
CA TYR A 135 -9.38 -11.93 -0.92
C TYR A 135 -10.60 -11.01 -0.80
N ARG A 136 -11.73 -11.51 -0.33
CA ARG A 136 -12.91 -10.67 -0.08
C ARG A 136 -12.55 -9.54 0.89
N PRO A 137 -12.70 -8.26 0.50
CA PRO A 137 -12.46 -7.14 1.40
C PRO A 137 -13.38 -7.21 2.63
N ARG A 138 -12.79 -6.99 3.81
CA ARG A 138 -13.54 -6.90 5.06
C ARG A 138 -14.20 -5.54 5.20
N HIS A 139 -13.47 -4.50 4.80
CA HIS A 139 -13.92 -3.12 4.90
C HIS A 139 -13.80 -2.44 3.53
N ILE A 140 -14.86 -1.72 3.15
CA ILE A 140 -14.87 -0.85 1.97
C ILE A 140 -15.48 0.46 2.40
N HIS A 141 -14.68 1.53 2.31
CA HIS A 141 -15.10 2.89 2.66
C HIS A 141 -15.06 3.78 1.42
N LEU A 142 -16.18 4.46 1.17
CA LEU A 142 -16.24 5.49 0.15
C LEU A 142 -15.80 6.81 0.79
N VAL A 143 -14.80 7.44 0.21
CA VAL A 143 -14.17 8.65 0.74
C VAL A 143 -14.15 9.75 -0.31
N ALA A 144 -14.12 11.00 0.14
CA ALA A 144 -14.08 12.14 -0.77
C ALA A 144 -12.70 12.35 -1.40
N ASP A 145 -11.62 12.00 -0.66
CA ASP A 145 -10.24 12.17 -1.10
C ASP A 145 -9.31 11.22 -0.34
N LEU A 146 -8.11 10.99 -0.88
CA LEU A 146 -7.07 10.16 -0.28
C LEU A 146 -5.83 11.02 0.03
N PRO A 147 -5.16 10.82 1.19
CA PRO A 147 -3.95 11.55 1.54
C PRO A 147 -2.82 11.22 0.56
N ARG A 148 -2.18 12.26 0.03
CA ARG A 148 -1.16 12.14 -1.00
C ARG A 148 0.01 13.08 -0.78
N THR A 149 1.14 12.73 -1.36
CA THR A 149 2.30 13.61 -1.45
C THR A 149 2.09 14.69 -2.51
N ARG A 150 2.96 15.72 -2.52
CA ARG A 150 3.00 16.74 -3.59
C ARG A 150 3.24 16.13 -4.98
N SER A 151 3.87 14.96 -5.07
CA SER A 151 4.05 14.20 -6.31
C SER A 151 2.88 13.24 -6.62
N MET A 152 1.73 13.43 -5.97
CA MET A 152 0.48 12.68 -6.18
C MET A 152 0.55 11.19 -5.78
N LYS A 153 1.52 10.77 -4.98
CA LYS A 153 1.58 9.40 -4.45
C LYS A 153 0.68 9.27 -3.24
N ILE A 154 -0.21 8.28 -3.24
CA ILE A 154 -1.08 7.95 -2.09
C ILE A 154 -0.21 7.49 -0.91
N MET A 155 -0.49 8.05 0.27
CA MET A 155 0.27 7.80 1.50
C MET A 155 -0.42 6.71 2.34
N ARG A 156 -0.37 5.43 1.88
CA ARG A 156 -1.03 4.28 2.54
C ARG A 156 -0.64 4.14 4.00
N ARG A 157 0.62 4.43 4.34
CA ARG A 157 1.09 4.43 5.73
C ARG A 157 0.27 5.37 6.62
N LEU A 158 -0.04 6.58 6.13
CA LEU A 158 -0.86 7.53 6.89
C LEU A 158 -2.31 7.06 7.01
N ILE A 159 -2.88 6.52 5.93
CA ILE A 159 -4.23 5.94 5.96
C ILE A 159 -4.31 4.86 7.04
N ARG A 160 -3.38 3.91 7.02
CA ARG A 160 -3.34 2.82 7.99
C ARG A 160 -3.18 3.33 9.42
N ALA A 161 -2.28 4.28 9.65
CA ALA A 161 -2.06 4.87 10.98
C ALA A 161 -3.33 5.54 11.53
N VAL A 162 -4.04 6.34 10.70
CA VAL A 162 -5.29 7.00 11.10
C VAL A 162 -6.39 5.99 11.41
N LEU A 163 -6.58 4.97 10.57
CA LEU A 163 -7.62 3.96 10.78
C LEU A 163 -7.38 3.09 12.03
N LEU A 164 -6.11 2.94 12.44
CA LEU A 164 -5.72 2.17 13.63
C LEU A 164 -5.52 3.05 14.88
N ASP A 165 -5.84 4.35 14.80
CA ASP A 165 -5.60 5.33 15.88
C ASP A 165 -4.13 5.33 16.36
N GLN A 166 -3.19 5.20 15.41
CA GLN A 166 -1.76 5.18 15.64
C GLN A 166 -1.11 6.52 15.28
N PRO A 167 0.05 6.86 15.87
CA PRO A 167 0.80 8.05 15.48
C PRO A 167 1.12 8.05 13.98
N THR A 168 0.77 9.14 13.30
CA THR A 168 0.99 9.28 11.85
C THR A 168 2.47 9.47 11.47
N GLY A 169 3.32 9.83 12.44
CA GLY A 169 4.72 10.13 12.21
C GLY A 169 4.92 11.39 11.36
N ASP A 170 5.95 11.39 10.51
CA ASP A 170 6.25 12.54 9.66
C ASP A 170 5.19 12.71 8.56
N THR A 171 4.54 13.88 8.57
CA THR A 171 3.51 14.30 7.60
C THR A 171 3.97 15.44 6.71
N SER A 172 5.25 15.84 6.75
CA SER A 172 5.78 17.01 6.01
C SER A 172 5.61 16.93 4.48
N ALA A 173 5.52 15.71 3.94
CA ALA A 173 5.28 15.46 2.52
C ALA A 173 3.79 15.49 2.13
N LEU A 174 2.86 15.57 3.09
CA LEU A 174 1.42 15.55 2.83
C LEU A 174 0.96 16.85 2.17
N ALA A 175 0.26 16.71 1.04
CA ALA A 175 -0.23 17.84 0.24
C ALA A 175 -1.64 18.29 0.64
N ASN A 176 -2.47 17.35 1.12
CA ASN A 176 -3.91 17.52 1.42
C ASN A 176 -4.25 17.04 2.83
N PRO A 177 -3.89 17.80 3.90
CA PRO A 177 -4.12 17.38 5.29
C PRO A 177 -5.59 17.19 5.64
N GLU A 178 -6.52 17.85 4.95
CA GLU A 178 -7.97 17.68 5.09
C GLU A 178 -8.44 16.25 4.82
N ALA A 179 -7.76 15.52 3.92
CA ALA A 179 -8.07 14.12 3.65
C ALA A 179 -7.89 13.23 4.89
N LEU A 180 -6.87 13.51 5.74
CA LEU A 180 -6.69 12.78 7.00
C LEU A 180 -7.84 13.03 7.98
N ALA A 181 -8.33 14.25 8.07
CA ALA A 181 -9.44 14.59 8.95
C ALA A 181 -10.73 13.82 8.60
N HIS A 182 -10.98 13.63 7.31
CA HIS A 182 -12.12 12.82 6.84
C HIS A 182 -11.97 11.33 7.18
N LEU A 183 -10.73 10.81 7.18
CA LEU A 183 -10.47 9.41 7.53
C LEU A 183 -10.58 9.12 9.03
N ALA A 184 -10.32 10.11 9.89
CA ALA A 184 -10.34 9.94 11.36
C ALA A 184 -11.72 9.54 11.92
N GLY A 185 -12.80 9.75 11.15
CA GLY A 185 -14.16 9.31 11.52
C GLY A 185 -14.51 7.89 11.12
N ILE A 186 -13.66 7.20 10.36
CA ILE A 186 -13.90 5.85 9.88
C ILE A 186 -13.55 4.84 10.98
N LYS A 187 -14.51 4.01 11.36
CA LYS A 187 -14.30 2.90 12.30
C LYS A 187 -14.03 1.61 11.52
N VAL A 188 -12.98 0.91 11.91
CA VAL A 188 -12.62 -0.44 11.42
C VAL A 188 -12.68 -1.38 12.63
N GLU A 189 -13.86 -2.00 12.82
CA GLU A 189 -14.12 -3.01 13.88
C GLU A 189 -14.07 -4.41 13.28
#